data_6850c29e8afa0fb775749b31272c21f7
#
_entry.id   6850c29e8afa0fb775749b31272c21f7
#
_cell.length_a   1.000
_cell.length_b   1.000
_cell.length_c   1.000
_cell.angle_alpha   90.00
_cell.angle_beta   90.00
_cell.angle_gamma   90.00
#
_symmetry.space_group_name_H-M   'P 1'
#
loop_
_entity.id
_entity.type
_entity.pdbx_description
1 polymer ?
#
loop_
_entity_poly.entity_id
_entity_poly.type
_entity_poly.pdbx_seq_one_letter_code
_entity_poly.pdbx_strand_id
1 'polypeptide(L)'
;MSISRLTFSFDSSGWLYVYHLGVAHYLQRHVLPHLEAERVAFSGSSGGALVAAALAGGIDIEQLAHHVIGCHGRCRFNPFRMLPAAEEAIAKYMPPDGHLMANGRLRVLLTRVRLAWMRPLFGPEAVSEFASVAHLRQVLRASCHIPVLGGVLPYQVDHIGTSRARGASRGYDAGYYDGVFWPSVLYMWRAFDASDTLFKVSGLGWPTAHIRPPLPLPLHWVCLPPPPTTLWRLFAAGYDDAARRLHGEGGGRALPDGVRAALPPPPPAHAAPMPVWLIALGWAHLLLLTCLFPLVPPYLACRELLQLQGRGDSKTAVLLRRGLLLAPLLAIWPLVLAYLVTRWACGRVLRELIALHDEGQAHATATSTRDAARREAKRI
;
A
#
# COMPACT_ATOMS: atom_id res chain seq x y z
N MET A 1 -0.73 19.82 -30.86
CA MET A 1 0.28 18.97 -30.16
C MET A 1 -0.44 17.80 -29.55
N SER A 2 -0.08 16.56 -29.91
CA SER A 2 -0.65 15.37 -29.28
C SER A 2 -0.20 15.37 -27.82
N ILE A 3 -1.15 15.43 -26.87
CA ILE A 3 -0.85 15.29 -25.45
C ILE A 3 -0.36 13.86 -25.25
N SER A 4 0.87 13.68 -24.73
CA SER A 4 1.38 12.37 -24.36
C SER A 4 0.49 11.77 -23.28
N ARG A 5 0.29 10.46 -23.29
CA ARG A 5 -0.49 9.75 -22.27
C ARG A 5 0.08 10.01 -20.88
N LEU A 6 -0.80 10.19 -19.89
CA LEU A 6 -0.41 10.37 -18.51
C LEU A 6 -0.39 9.03 -17.80
N THR A 7 0.70 8.68 -17.14
CA THR A 7 0.80 7.48 -16.30
C THR A 7 0.95 7.87 -14.83
N PHE A 8 0.00 7.45 -13.99
CA PHE A 8 0.10 7.57 -12.53
C PHE A 8 0.64 6.26 -11.97
N SER A 9 1.81 6.33 -11.33
CA SER A 9 2.51 5.16 -10.80
C SER A 9 2.61 5.22 -9.28
N PHE A 10 2.05 4.22 -8.59
CA PHE A 10 1.94 4.14 -7.14
C PHE A 10 2.96 3.15 -6.57
N ASP A 11 3.70 3.57 -5.54
CA ASP A 11 4.69 2.71 -4.89
C ASP A 11 4.07 1.63 -3.97
N SER A 12 4.93 0.70 -3.52
CA SER A 12 4.58 -0.26 -2.47
C SER A 12 4.51 0.44 -1.12
N SER A 13 3.40 0.37 -0.43
CA SER A 13 3.17 1.18 0.78
C SER A 13 2.46 0.44 1.92
N GLY A 14 2.11 -0.84 1.76
CA GLY A 14 1.32 -1.56 2.76
C GLY A 14 0.09 -0.75 3.17
N TRP A 15 -0.21 -0.62 4.48
CA TRP A 15 -1.36 0.17 4.95
C TRP A 15 -1.29 1.68 4.63
N LEU A 16 -0.12 2.21 4.30
CA LEU A 16 0.02 3.59 3.82
C LEU A 16 -0.63 3.79 2.44
N TYR A 17 -1.08 2.71 1.77
CA TYR A 17 -1.88 2.84 0.55
C TYR A 17 -3.22 3.58 0.77
N VAL A 18 -3.66 3.79 2.01
CA VAL A 18 -4.78 4.69 2.32
C VAL A 18 -4.46 6.14 1.92
N TYR A 19 -3.21 6.58 2.00
CA TYR A 19 -2.77 7.85 1.40
C TYR A 19 -2.94 7.82 -0.13
N HIS A 20 -2.57 6.72 -0.78
CA HIS A 20 -2.79 6.55 -2.22
C HIS A 20 -4.27 6.57 -2.59
N LEU A 21 -5.16 6.01 -1.76
CA LEU A 21 -6.61 6.11 -1.97
C LEU A 21 -7.08 7.57 -1.94
N GLY A 22 -6.52 8.41 -1.07
CA GLY A 22 -6.80 9.85 -1.09
C GLY A 22 -6.38 10.52 -2.39
N VAL A 23 -5.14 10.24 -2.85
CA VAL A 23 -4.65 10.70 -4.16
C VAL A 23 -5.57 10.22 -5.30
N ALA A 24 -5.90 8.92 -5.27
CA ALA A 24 -6.76 8.30 -6.28
C ALA A 24 -8.18 8.90 -6.29
N HIS A 25 -8.72 9.22 -5.13
CA HIS A 25 -10.03 9.88 -5.02
C HIS A 25 -10.02 11.27 -5.67
N TYR A 26 -8.96 12.06 -5.44
CA TYR A 26 -8.79 13.32 -6.15
C TYR A 26 -8.69 13.13 -7.66
N LEU A 27 -7.88 12.16 -8.12
CA LEU A 27 -7.77 11.84 -9.54
C LEU A 27 -9.12 11.45 -10.13
N GLN A 28 -9.84 10.53 -9.50
CA GLN A 28 -11.13 10.03 -9.96
C GLN A 28 -12.18 11.14 -10.05
N ARG A 29 -12.19 12.05 -9.10
CA ARG A 29 -13.23 13.09 -8.98
C ARG A 29 -12.95 14.31 -9.86
N HIS A 30 -11.67 14.69 -10.00
CA HIS A 30 -11.31 15.98 -10.59
C HIS A 30 -10.41 15.90 -11.84
N VAL A 31 -9.68 14.82 -12.04
CA VAL A 31 -8.73 14.74 -13.16
C VAL A 31 -9.26 13.85 -14.28
N LEU A 32 -9.71 12.64 -13.93
CA LEU A 32 -10.15 11.67 -14.94
C LEU A 32 -11.36 12.11 -15.76
N PRO A 33 -12.34 12.86 -15.22
CA PRO A 33 -13.46 13.35 -16.02
C PRO A 33 -13.07 14.29 -17.18
N HIS A 34 -11.87 14.87 -17.13
CA HIS A 34 -11.36 15.79 -18.15
C HIS A 34 -10.37 15.12 -19.13
N LEU A 35 -10.23 13.81 -19.05
CA LEU A 35 -9.29 13.02 -19.86
C LEU A 35 -10.01 11.86 -20.54
N GLU A 36 -9.63 11.62 -21.80
CA GLU A 36 -10.03 10.39 -22.49
C GLU A 36 -9.37 9.18 -21.80
N ALA A 37 -10.11 8.09 -21.66
CA ALA A 37 -9.65 6.91 -20.93
C ALA A 37 -8.33 6.33 -21.48
N GLU A 38 -8.13 6.41 -22.80
CA GLU A 38 -6.95 5.93 -23.52
C GLU A 38 -5.71 6.77 -23.25
N ARG A 39 -5.90 8.00 -22.78
CA ARG A 39 -4.83 8.95 -22.44
C ARG A 39 -4.35 8.84 -21.01
N VAL A 40 -4.93 7.92 -20.23
CA VAL A 40 -4.54 7.72 -18.82
C VAL A 40 -4.22 6.27 -18.58
N ALA A 41 -3.06 6.03 -17.99
CA ALA A 41 -2.64 4.72 -17.55
C ALA A 41 -2.23 4.75 -16.06
N PHE A 42 -2.25 3.58 -15.46
CA PHE A 42 -1.91 3.38 -14.07
C PHE A 42 -0.89 2.27 -13.92
N SER A 43 0.04 2.42 -13.01
CA SER A 43 0.93 1.33 -12.63
C SER A 43 1.14 1.32 -11.12
N GLY A 44 1.52 0.17 -10.59
CA GLY A 44 1.81 0.08 -9.17
C GLY A 44 2.36 -1.26 -8.74
N SER A 45 2.85 -1.29 -7.51
CA SER A 45 3.29 -2.50 -6.83
C SER A 45 2.64 -2.60 -5.45
N SER A 46 2.33 -3.82 -4.99
CA SER A 46 1.74 -4.07 -3.66
C SER A 46 0.46 -3.24 -3.42
N GLY A 47 0.37 -2.52 -2.30
CA GLY A 47 -0.74 -1.61 -2.01
C GLY A 47 -0.99 -0.58 -3.12
N GLY A 48 0.07 -0.12 -3.80
CA GLY A 48 -0.05 0.78 -4.96
C GLY A 48 -0.67 0.09 -6.18
N ALA A 49 -0.44 -1.21 -6.37
CA ALA A 49 -1.10 -1.97 -7.44
C ALA A 49 -2.60 -2.12 -7.21
N LEU A 50 -3.03 -2.25 -5.95
CA LEU A 50 -4.47 -2.30 -5.60
C LEU A 50 -5.16 -1.00 -5.97
N VAL A 51 -4.54 0.14 -5.67
CA VAL A 51 -5.08 1.47 -6.00
C VAL A 51 -5.08 1.72 -7.51
N ALA A 52 -3.98 1.37 -8.19
CA ALA A 52 -3.88 1.46 -9.65
C ALA A 52 -4.96 0.61 -10.35
N ALA A 53 -5.20 -0.61 -9.85
CA ALA A 53 -6.24 -1.50 -10.35
C ALA A 53 -7.66 -0.97 -10.08
N ALA A 54 -7.87 -0.36 -8.92
CA ALA A 54 -9.15 0.26 -8.59
C ALA A 54 -9.49 1.41 -9.57
N LEU A 55 -8.53 2.28 -9.86
CA LEU A 55 -8.69 3.36 -10.83
C LEU A 55 -8.90 2.83 -12.27
N ALA A 56 -8.09 1.88 -12.69
CA ALA A 56 -8.16 1.31 -14.03
C ALA A 56 -9.44 0.50 -14.26
N GLY A 57 -9.90 -0.21 -13.24
CA GLY A 57 -11.09 -1.07 -13.27
C GLY A 57 -12.40 -0.35 -12.91
N GLY A 58 -12.37 0.96 -12.65
CA GLY A 58 -13.58 1.75 -12.39
C GLY A 58 -14.19 1.56 -11.00
N ILE A 59 -13.42 1.12 -10.01
CA ILE A 59 -13.91 1.02 -8.63
C ILE A 59 -14.10 2.43 -8.04
N ASP A 60 -15.20 2.64 -7.34
CA ASP A 60 -15.41 3.85 -6.54
C ASP A 60 -14.41 3.88 -5.37
N ILE A 61 -13.50 4.87 -5.42
CA ILE A 61 -12.39 4.98 -4.48
C ILE A 61 -12.86 5.34 -3.07
N GLU A 62 -13.93 6.13 -2.93
CA GLU A 62 -14.47 6.51 -1.64
C GLU A 62 -15.10 5.30 -0.93
N GLN A 63 -15.90 4.51 -1.65
CA GLN A 63 -16.47 3.26 -1.13
C GLN A 63 -15.37 2.26 -0.75
N LEU A 64 -14.32 2.15 -1.58
CA LEU A 64 -13.17 1.31 -1.30
C LEU A 64 -12.45 1.76 -0.03
N ALA A 65 -12.22 3.06 0.15
CA ALA A 65 -11.59 3.62 1.35
C ALA A 65 -12.40 3.32 2.62
N HIS A 66 -13.72 3.50 2.58
CA HIS A 66 -14.61 3.13 3.69
C HIS A 66 -14.48 1.65 4.07
N HIS A 67 -14.48 0.74 3.08
CA HIS A 67 -14.32 -0.69 3.33
C HIS A 67 -12.96 -1.01 3.95
N VAL A 68 -11.89 -0.51 3.36
CA VAL A 68 -10.51 -0.75 3.79
C VAL A 68 -10.29 -0.26 5.22
N ILE A 69 -10.69 0.98 5.53
CA ILE A 69 -10.55 1.55 6.87
C ILE A 69 -11.43 0.78 7.85
N GLY A 70 -12.62 0.33 7.45
CA GLY A 70 -13.47 -0.56 8.24
C GLY A 70 -12.84 -1.91 8.60
N CYS A 71 -11.88 -2.40 7.79
CA CYS A 71 -11.12 -3.62 8.11
C CYS A 71 -10.07 -3.44 9.22
N HIS A 72 -9.81 -2.21 9.69
CA HIS A 72 -8.80 -1.90 10.71
C HIS A 72 -8.90 -2.83 11.93
N GLY A 73 -10.09 -3.03 12.49
CA GLY A 73 -10.29 -3.86 13.68
C GLY A 73 -9.76 -5.29 13.54
N ARG A 74 -9.90 -5.88 12.34
CA ARG A 74 -9.41 -7.23 12.02
C ARG A 74 -7.89 -7.29 11.81
N CYS A 75 -7.28 -6.18 11.41
CA CYS A 75 -5.88 -6.14 10.95
C CYS A 75 -4.92 -5.48 11.94
N ARG A 76 -5.43 -4.65 12.88
CA ARG A 76 -4.61 -3.79 13.77
C ARG A 76 -3.52 -4.53 14.55
N PHE A 77 -3.75 -5.81 14.89
CA PHE A 77 -2.82 -6.66 15.65
C PHE A 77 -2.35 -7.88 14.86
N ASN A 78 -2.81 -8.04 13.62
CA ASN A 78 -2.52 -9.21 12.82
C ASN A 78 -2.20 -8.81 11.37
N PRO A 79 -0.92 -8.58 11.04
CA PRO A 79 -0.51 -8.19 9.70
C PRO A 79 -0.84 -9.27 8.64
N PHE A 80 -1.01 -10.55 9.03
CA PHE A 80 -1.40 -11.63 8.13
C PHE A 80 -2.84 -11.50 7.59
N ARG A 81 -3.66 -10.62 8.19
CA ARG A 81 -5.01 -10.33 7.71
C ARG A 81 -5.06 -9.23 6.66
N MET A 82 -3.94 -8.54 6.40
CA MET A 82 -3.88 -7.44 5.45
C MET A 82 -4.21 -7.90 4.02
N LEU A 83 -3.54 -8.95 3.55
CA LEU A 83 -3.77 -9.48 2.21
C LEU A 83 -5.19 -10.04 2.02
N PRO A 84 -5.73 -10.88 2.91
CA PRO A 84 -7.13 -11.30 2.83
C PRO A 84 -8.14 -10.14 2.81
N ALA A 85 -7.91 -9.08 3.58
CA ALA A 85 -8.79 -7.90 3.58
C ALA A 85 -8.73 -7.14 2.23
N ALA A 86 -7.55 -7.02 1.63
CA ALA A 86 -7.40 -6.42 0.31
C ALA A 86 -8.05 -7.26 -0.79
N GLU A 87 -7.91 -8.58 -0.73
CA GLU A 87 -8.57 -9.51 -1.65
C GLU A 87 -10.10 -9.44 -1.56
N GLU A 88 -10.64 -9.37 -0.35
CA GLU A 88 -12.07 -9.20 -0.09
C GLU A 88 -12.59 -7.90 -0.71
N ALA A 89 -11.84 -6.80 -0.54
CA ALA A 89 -12.20 -5.49 -1.09
C ALA A 89 -12.24 -5.52 -2.64
N ILE A 90 -11.20 -6.04 -3.28
CA ILE A 90 -11.15 -6.17 -4.74
C ILE A 90 -12.26 -7.13 -5.24
N ALA A 91 -12.49 -8.25 -4.54
CA ALA A 91 -13.53 -9.19 -4.91
C ALA A 91 -14.94 -8.58 -4.85
N LYS A 92 -15.16 -7.68 -3.89
CA LYS A 92 -16.46 -7.06 -3.65
C LYS A 92 -16.76 -5.92 -4.62
N TYR A 93 -15.75 -5.12 -4.95
CA TYR A 93 -15.95 -3.85 -5.65
C TYR A 93 -15.48 -3.86 -7.11
N MET A 94 -14.68 -4.84 -7.54
CA MET A 94 -14.24 -4.93 -8.94
C MET A 94 -15.42 -5.30 -9.84
N PRO A 95 -15.76 -4.47 -10.83
CA PRO A 95 -16.80 -4.80 -11.80
C PRO A 95 -16.50 -6.10 -12.56
N PRO A 96 -17.52 -6.80 -13.06
CA PRO A 96 -17.32 -8.03 -13.84
C PRO A 96 -16.45 -7.86 -15.08
N ASP A 97 -16.46 -6.69 -15.69
CA ASP A 97 -15.68 -6.27 -16.85
C ASP A 97 -14.43 -5.44 -16.48
N GLY A 98 -14.13 -5.28 -15.18
CA GLY A 98 -13.02 -4.46 -14.68
C GLY A 98 -11.66 -4.86 -15.25
N HIS A 99 -11.45 -6.13 -15.60
CA HIS A 99 -10.23 -6.59 -16.28
C HIS A 99 -10.13 -6.06 -17.71
N LEU A 100 -11.25 -5.93 -18.43
CA LEU A 100 -11.28 -5.35 -19.78
C LEU A 100 -10.96 -3.86 -19.74
N MET A 101 -11.52 -3.14 -18.74
CA MET A 101 -11.21 -1.74 -18.51
C MET A 101 -9.74 -1.52 -18.12
N ALA A 102 -9.13 -2.48 -17.42
CA ALA A 102 -7.74 -2.43 -16.97
C ALA A 102 -6.74 -2.77 -18.09
N ASN A 103 -7.12 -3.60 -19.08
CA ASN A 103 -6.24 -3.97 -20.18
C ASN A 103 -5.79 -2.74 -20.99
N GLY A 104 -4.47 -2.66 -21.27
CA GLY A 104 -3.87 -1.52 -21.97
C GLY A 104 -3.75 -0.25 -21.11
N ARG A 105 -4.27 -0.23 -19.87
CA ARG A 105 -4.25 0.93 -18.96
C ARG A 105 -3.63 0.64 -17.60
N LEU A 106 -3.62 -0.61 -17.14
CA LEU A 106 -3.03 -1.03 -15.88
C LEU A 106 -1.73 -1.80 -16.12
N ARG A 107 -0.70 -1.48 -15.33
CA ARG A 107 0.53 -2.26 -15.24
C ARG A 107 0.80 -2.62 -13.78
N VAL A 108 0.74 -3.90 -13.45
CA VAL A 108 1.04 -4.43 -12.12
C VAL A 108 2.48 -4.91 -12.08
N LEU A 109 3.23 -4.39 -11.11
CA LEU A 109 4.65 -4.69 -10.94
C LEU A 109 4.82 -5.85 -9.94
N LEU A 110 5.64 -6.82 -10.31
CA LEU A 110 5.89 -8.07 -9.60
C LEU A 110 7.39 -8.32 -9.48
N THR A 111 7.78 -9.10 -8.48
CA THR A 111 9.11 -9.73 -8.42
C THR A 111 8.99 -11.18 -8.83
N ARG A 112 9.50 -11.50 -10.02
CA ARG A 112 9.57 -12.89 -10.51
C ARG A 112 10.70 -13.63 -9.83
N VAL A 113 10.42 -14.87 -9.42
CA VAL A 113 11.40 -15.79 -8.83
C VAL A 113 11.53 -17.01 -9.73
N ARG A 114 12.75 -17.33 -10.12
CA ARG A 114 13.10 -18.57 -10.82
C ARG A 114 14.12 -19.33 -9.99
N LEU A 115 13.91 -20.60 -9.81
CA LEU A 115 14.94 -21.49 -9.26
C LEU A 115 15.81 -22.01 -10.42
N ALA A 116 17.04 -21.53 -10.49
CA ALA A 116 18.05 -22.07 -11.40
C ALA A 116 19.20 -22.68 -10.59
N TRP A 117 19.45 -23.98 -10.73
CA TRP A 117 20.55 -24.68 -10.04
C TRP A 117 20.60 -24.38 -8.52
N MET A 118 19.45 -24.50 -7.85
CA MET A 118 19.27 -24.22 -6.41
C MET A 118 19.58 -22.76 -5.98
N ARG A 119 19.75 -21.84 -6.91
CA ARG A 119 19.89 -20.41 -6.64
C ARG A 119 18.65 -19.66 -7.08
N PRO A 120 17.97 -18.94 -6.18
CA PRO A 120 16.84 -18.11 -6.57
C PRO A 120 17.33 -16.92 -7.39
N LEU A 121 16.78 -16.75 -8.59
CA LEU A 121 16.98 -15.56 -9.44
C LEU A 121 15.76 -14.67 -9.32
N PHE A 122 15.97 -13.46 -8.86
CA PHE A 122 14.93 -12.45 -8.74
C PHE A 122 15.00 -11.50 -9.94
N GLY A 123 13.85 -11.13 -10.49
CA GLY A 123 13.77 -10.17 -11.57
C GLY A 123 12.46 -9.38 -11.54
N PRO A 124 12.47 -8.10 -11.98
CA PRO A 124 11.25 -7.33 -12.12
C PRO A 124 10.42 -7.88 -13.26
N GLU A 125 9.12 -7.95 -13.05
CA GLU A 125 8.14 -8.27 -14.09
C GLU A 125 6.96 -7.31 -14.01
N ALA A 126 6.35 -7.01 -15.15
CA ALA A 126 5.21 -6.13 -15.23
C ALA A 126 4.12 -6.81 -16.07
N VAL A 127 2.92 -6.93 -15.49
CA VAL A 127 1.76 -7.53 -16.15
C VAL A 127 0.76 -6.45 -16.51
N SER A 128 0.31 -6.43 -17.76
CA SER A 128 -0.63 -5.44 -18.29
C SER A 128 -1.80 -6.03 -19.08
N GLU A 129 -1.86 -7.35 -19.16
CA GLU A 129 -2.94 -8.07 -19.84
C GLU A 129 -3.58 -9.06 -18.86
N PHE A 130 -4.89 -9.00 -18.74
CA PHE A 130 -5.67 -9.77 -17.79
C PHE A 130 -6.77 -10.52 -18.54
N ALA A 131 -6.68 -11.84 -18.56
CA ALA A 131 -7.63 -12.70 -19.28
C ALA A 131 -9.03 -12.71 -18.63
N SER A 132 -9.12 -12.39 -17.34
CA SER A 132 -10.37 -12.37 -16.59
C SER A 132 -10.18 -11.55 -15.29
N VAL A 133 -11.27 -11.23 -14.61
CA VAL A 133 -11.21 -10.64 -13.25
C VAL A 133 -10.49 -11.58 -12.27
N ALA A 134 -10.68 -12.90 -12.42
CA ALA A 134 -9.98 -13.88 -11.58
C ALA A 134 -8.46 -13.82 -11.80
N HIS A 135 -8.01 -13.71 -13.07
CA HIS A 135 -6.60 -13.54 -13.39
C HIS A 135 -6.04 -12.22 -12.86
N LEU A 136 -6.75 -11.09 -13.03
CA LEU A 136 -6.38 -9.80 -12.44
C LEU A 136 -6.20 -9.91 -10.92
N ARG A 137 -7.13 -10.59 -10.23
CA ARG A 137 -7.04 -10.82 -8.78
C ARG A 137 -5.81 -11.64 -8.38
N GLN A 138 -5.47 -12.70 -9.15
CA GLN A 138 -4.27 -13.48 -8.91
C GLN A 138 -3.00 -12.64 -9.08
N VAL A 139 -2.93 -11.80 -10.11
CA VAL A 139 -1.80 -10.89 -10.35
C VAL A 139 -1.66 -9.86 -9.22
N LEU A 140 -2.77 -9.28 -8.76
CA LEU A 140 -2.78 -8.34 -7.62
C LEU A 140 -2.34 -9.04 -6.33
N ARG A 141 -2.82 -10.27 -6.08
CA ARG A 141 -2.37 -11.08 -4.95
C ARG A 141 -0.87 -11.36 -5.01
N ALA A 142 -0.34 -11.72 -6.17
CA ALA A 142 1.08 -11.92 -6.37
C ALA A 142 1.89 -10.66 -6.08
N SER A 143 1.40 -9.48 -6.53
CA SER A 143 2.02 -8.18 -6.26
C SER A 143 2.02 -7.78 -4.78
N CYS A 144 1.10 -8.33 -3.98
CA CYS A 144 1.00 -8.12 -2.54
C CYS A 144 1.57 -9.29 -1.72
N HIS A 145 2.19 -10.28 -2.36
CA HIS A 145 2.68 -11.48 -1.70
C HIS A 145 4.05 -11.25 -1.07
N ILE A 146 4.07 -10.60 0.09
CA ILE A 146 5.28 -10.39 0.88
C ILE A 146 5.69 -11.73 1.49
N PRO A 147 6.95 -12.18 1.32
CA PRO A 147 7.45 -13.39 1.95
C PRO A 147 7.11 -13.41 3.43
N VAL A 148 6.68 -14.56 3.95
CA VAL A 148 6.21 -14.76 5.31
C VAL A 148 4.81 -14.19 5.60
N LEU A 149 4.49 -12.96 5.22
CA LEU A 149 3.16 -12.36 5.46
C LEU A 149 2.09 -12.95 4.55
N GLY A 150 2.41 -13.16 3.29
CA GLY A 150 1.52 -13.81 2.30
C GLY A 150 1.71 -15.32 2.19
N GLY A 151 2.89 -15.81 2.57
CA GLY A 151 3.33 -17.21 2.51
C GLY A 151 4.83 -17.31 2.32
N VAL A 152 5.41 -18.49 2.56
CA VAL A 152 6.86 -18.73 2.44
C VAL A 152 7.26 -18.95 0.97
N LEU A 153 6.43 -19.69 0.23
CA LEU A 153 6.69 -20.01 -1.18
C LEU A 153 6.20 -18.90 -2.09
N PRO A 154 6.87 -18.68 -3.24
CA PRO A 154 6.41 -17.73 -4.25
C PRO A 154 4.99 -18.07 -4.71
N TYR A 155 4.16 -17.06 -4.89
CA TYR A 155 2.79 -17.24 -5.36
C TYR A 155 2.78 -17.60 -6.85
N GLN A 156 1.99 -18.60 -7.22
CA GLN A 156 1.81 -19.01 -8.62
C GLN A 156 0.63 -18.25 -9.22
N VAL A 157 0.81 -17.74 -10.42
CA VAL A 157 -0.26 -17.08 -11.18
C VAL A 157 -0.51 -17.88 -12.46
N ASP A 158 -1.76 -18.24 -12.68
CA ASP A 158 -2.16 -18.95 -13.91
C ASP A 158 -1.97 -18.01 -15.11
N HIS A 159 -1.27 -18.49 -16.14
CA HIS A 159 -1.17 -17.83 -17.44
C HIS A 159 -0.77 -16.33 -17.43
N ILE A 160 0.21 -15.95 -16.59
CA ILE A 160 0.89 -14.68 -16.89
C ILE A 160 1.51 -14.88 -18.28
N GLY A 161 0.91 -14.21 -19.29
CA GLY A 161 1.29 -14.33 -20.67
C GLY A 161 2.77 -14.06 -20.84
N THR A 162 3.53 -15.10 -20.82
CA THR A 162 4.82 -15.06 -21.48
C THR A 162 4.50 -14.71 -22.91
N SER A 163 4.83 -13.50 -23.33
CA SER A 163 5.01 -13.23 -24.75
C SER A 163 5.69 -14.47 -25.32
N ARG A 164 5.05 -15.12 -26.28
CA ARG A 164 5.53 -16.33 -26.97
C ARG A 164 6.99 -16.16 -27.37
N ALA A 165 7.90 -16.32 -26.45
CA ALA A 165 9.27 -16.73 -26.78
C ALA A 165 9.16 -18.20 -27.24
N ARG A 166 8.93 -18.36 -28.56
CA ARG A 166 9.05 -19.65 -29.24
C ARG A 166 10.35 -20.31 -28.78
N GLY A 167 10.24 -21.39 -28.00
CA GLY A 167 11.39 -22.24 -27.67
C GLY A 167 11.78 -22.41 -26.22
N ALA A 168 11.08 -21.85 -25.26
CA ALA A 168 11.39 -22.16 -23.86
C ALA A 168 10.81 -23.53 -23.49
N SER A 169 11.71 -24.49 -23.29
CA SER A 169 11.48 -25.81 -22.71
C SER A 169 10.51 -25.75 -21.53
N ARG A 170 9.65 -26.78 -21.39
CA ARG A 170 8.86 -27.12 -20.22
C ARG A 170 9.74 -27.09 -18.96
N GLY A 171 9.90 -25.97 -18.29
CA GLY A 171 10.76 -25.82 -17.14
C GLY A 171 10.23 -24.80 -16.18
N TYR A 172 9.69 -25.31 -15.07
CA TYR A 172 9.39 -24.64 -13.81
C TYR A 172 8.58 -23.35 -13.92
N ASP A 173 7.33 -23.41 -13.51
CA ASP A 173 6.44 -22.26 -13.40
C ASP A 173 7.12 -21.19 -12.53
N ALA A 174 7.21 -19.97 -13.06
CA ALA A 174 7.78 -18.86 -12.32
C ALA A 174 6.84 -18.50 -11.16
N GLY A 175 7.37 -18.43 -9.96
CA GLY A 175 6.64 -17.90 -8.81
C GLY A 175 6.88 -16.41 -8.66
N TYR A 176 6.03 -15.75 -7.88
CA TYR A 176 6.04 -14.30 -7.71
C TYR A 176 6.01 -13.90 -6.24
N TYR A 177 6.73 -12.84 -5.94
CA TYR A 177 6.65 -12.11 -4.68
C TYR A 177 6.23 -10.66 -4.93
N ASP A 178 5.93 -9.95 -3.85
CA ASP A 178 5.62 -8.53 -3.82
C ASP A 178 6.57 -7.72 -4.71
N GLY A 179 6.02 -6.76 -5.43
CA GLY A 179 6.78 -5.91 -6.33
C GLY A 179 7.82 -5.02 -5.65
N VAL A 180 7.80 -4.93 -4.32
CA VAL A 180 8.81 -4.21 -3.53
C VAL A 180 10.09 -5.02 -3.32
N PHE A 181 10.06 -6.33 -3.59
CA PHE A 181 11.21 -7.18 -3.29
C PHE A 181 12.41 -6.83 -4.19
N TRP A 182 13.61 -6.91 -3.63
CA TRP A 182 14.85 -6.69 -4.38
C TRP A 182 14.96 -7.67 -5.57
N PRO A 183 15.27 -7.22 -6.78
CA PRO A 183 15.70 -5.88 -7.23
C PRO A 183 14.56 -4.95 -7.68
N SER A 184 13.30 -5.32 -7.46
CA SER A 184 12.11 -4.59 -7.97
C SER A 184 11.96 -3.19 -7.38
N VAL A 185 12.54 -2.93 -6.23
CA VAL A 185 12.59 -1.59 -5.60
C VAL A 185 13.14 -0.51 -6.55
N LEU A 186 14.09 -0.86 -7.41
CA LEU A 186 14.65 0.07 -8.41
C LEU A 186 13.66 0.39 -9.54
N TYR A 187 12.60 -0.40 -9.66
CA TYR A 187 11.58 -0.31 -10.71
C TYR A 187 10.17 -0.04 -10.16
N MET A 188 10.08 0.46 -8.92
CA MET A 188 8.77 0.64 -8.27
C MET A 188 7.85 1.65 -8.97
N TRP A 189 8.40 2.52 -9.81
CA TRP A 189 7.63 3.41 -10.66
C TRP A 189 7.93 3.15 -12.14
N ARG A 190 6.88 2.90 -12.89
CA ARG A 190 6.99 2.66 -14.33
C ARG A 190 5.93 3.43 -15.08
N ALA A 191 6.37 4.15 -16.12
CA ALA A 191 5.46 4.60 -17.17
C ALA A 191 4.87 3.39 -17.89
N PHE A 192 3.66 3.52 -18.41
CA PHE A 192 3.07 2.45 -19.20
C PHE A 192 3.84 2.30 -20.52
N ASP A 193 4.08 3.42 -21.21
CA ASP A 193 4.99 3.50 -22.36
C ASP A 193 6.12 4.50 -22.06
N ALA A 194 7.25 4.35 -22.78
CA ALA A 194 8.41 5.21 -22.59
C ALA A 194 8.13 6.69 -22.92
N SER A 195 7.15 6.94 -23.78
CA SER A 195 6.70 8.28 -24.19
C SER A 195 5.73 8.92 -23.22
N ASP A 196 5.23 8.17 -22.22
CA ASP A 196 4.22 8.67 -21.28
C ASP A 196 4.80 9.71 -20.32
N THR A 197 3.95 10.67 -19.95
CA THR A 197 4.24 11.57 -18.84
C THR A 197 3.99 10.87 -17.52
N LEU A 198 5.06 10.52 -16.80
CA LEU A 198 4.99 9.76 -15.56
C LEU A 198 4.76 10.66 -14.34
N PHE A 199 3.71 10.38 -13.57
CA PHE A 199 3.46 10.92 -12.23
C PHE A 199 3.74 9.85 -11.18
N LYS A 200 4.76 10.08 -10.34
CA LYS A 200 5.17 9.17 -9.27
C LYS A 200 4.44 9.52 -7.99
N VAL A 201 3.73 8.56 -7.41
CA VAL A 201 2.97 8.71 -6.15
C VAL A 201 3.60 7.82 -5.09
N SER A 202 3.87 8.37 -3.91
CA SER A 202 4.49 7.64 -2.79
C SER A 202 3.75 7.88 -1.48
N GLY A 203 3.25 6.81 -0.88
CA GLY A 203 2.78 6.81 0.50
C GLY A 203 3.93 6.75 1.52
N LEU A 204 5.11 6.27 1.11
CA LEU A 204 6.32 6.20 1.94
C LEU A 204 7.08 7.55 2.01
N GLY A 205 6.71 8.52 1.19
CA GLY A 205 7.36 9.83 1.18
C GLY A 205 8.71 9.87 0.44
N TRP A 206 8.93 8.99 -0.55
CA TRP A 206 10.17 8.98 -1.33
C TRP A 206 10.46 10.36 -1.96
N PRO A 207 11.68 10.91 -1.78
CA PRO A 207 12.05 12.25 -2.29
C PRO A 207 11.85 12.43 -3.80
N THR A 208 11.96 11.35 -4.57
CA THR A 208 11.82 11.35 -6.04
C THR A 208 10.37 11.27 -6.51
N ALA A 209 9.39 11.11 -5.61
CA ALA A 209 7.98 11.10 -5.95
C ALA A 209 7.44 12.52 -6.16
N HIS A 210 6.55 12.68 -7.13
CA HIS A 210 5.91 13.96 -7.44
C HIS A 210 4.78 14.28 -6.46
N ILE A 211 4.00 13.25 -6.06
CA ILE A 211 2.93 13.35 -5.06
C ILE A 211 3.35 12.51 -3.87
N ARG A 212 3.55 13.14 -2.73
CA ARG A 212 4.02 12.50 -1.51
C ARG A 212 3.70 13.34 -0.28
N PRO A 213 3.57 12.77 0.90
CA PRO A 213 3.44 13.53 2.12
C PRO A 213 4.69 14.42 2.32
N PRO A 214 4.53 15.61 2.91
CA PRO A 214 5.63 16.55 3.12
C PRO A 214 6.74 15.99 4.01
N LEU A 215 6.38 15.07 4.92
CA LEU A 215 7.30 14.35 5.80
C LEU A 215 7.08 12.86 5.69
N PRO A 216 8.13 12.03 5.88
CA PRO A 216 8.00 10.58 5.92
C PRO A 216 7.00 10.13 6.97
N LEU A 217 6.12 9.20 6.61
CA LEU A 217 5.16 8.60 7.53
C LEU A 217 5.84 7.50 8.37
N PRO A 218 5.33 7.19 9.59
CA PRO A 218 5.89 6.14 10.43
C PRO A 218 5.89 4.78 9.72
N LEU A 219 7.05 4.22 9.48
CA LEU A 219 7.23 3.06 8.61
C LEU A 219 6.55 1.77 9.14
N HIS A 220 6.37 1.64 10.46
CA HIS A 220 5.62 0.51 11.03
C HIS A 220 4.15 0.47 10.60
N TRP A 221 3.59 1.59 10.12
CA TRP A 221 2.24 1.63 9.55
C TRP A 221 2.14 0.88 8.22
N VAL A 222 3.24 0.53 7.59
CA VAL A 222 3.23 -0.35 6.41
C VAL A 222 2.59 -1.70 6.74
N CYS A 223 2.94 -2.30 7.89
CA CYS A 223 2.45 -3.62 8.30
C CYS A 223 1.26 -3.55 9.27
N LEU A 224 1.19 -2.50 10.08
CA LEU A 224 0.26 -2.38 11.19
C LEU A 224 -0.53 -1.07 11.06
N PRO A 225 -1.83 -1.13 10.76
CA PRO A 225 -2.60 0.07 10.50
C PRO A 225 -2.70 0.96 11.75
N PRO A 226 -2.52 2.28 11.60
CA PRO A 226 -2.84 3.23 12.66
C PRO A 226 -4.37 3.26 12.92
N PRO A 227 -4.84 3.94 13.97
CA PRO A 227 -6.27 4.06 14.25
C PRO A 227 -7.08 4.60 13.06
N PRO A 228 -8.38 4.26 12.94
CA PRO A 228 -9.23 4.70 11.83
C PRO A 228 -9.24 6.22 11.62
N THR A 229 -9.22 7.00 12.69
CA THR A 229 -9.12 8.46 12.61
C THR A 229 -7.85 8.92 11.91
N THR A 230 -6.72 8.28 12.18
CA THR A 230 -5.45 8.55 11.49
C THR A 230 -5.49 8.07 10.05
N LEU A 231 -6.12 6.93 9.75
CA LEU A 231 -6.30 6.46 8.36
C LEU A 231 -7.13 7.44 7.55
N TRP A 232 -8.21 8.00 8.10
CA TRP A 232 -8.99 9.05 7.42
C TRP A 232 -8.18 10.33 7.20
N ARG A 233 -7.30 10.70 8.13
CA ARG A 233 -6.38 11.83 7.93
C ARG A 233 -5.35 11.56 6.83
N LEU A 234 -4.84 10.33 6.74
CA LEU A 234 -3.96 9.94 5.65
C LEU A 234 -4.67 10.01 4.30
N PHE A 235 -5.94 9.58 4.26
CA PHE A 235 -6.78 9.72 3.07
C PHE A 235 -6.95 11.20 2.68
N ALA A 236 -7.35 12.05 3.63
CA ALA A 236 -7.51 13.48 3.38
C ALA A 236 -6.18 14.14 2.96
N ALA A 237 -5.06 13.79 3.62
CA ALA A 237 -3.74 14.30 3.25
C ALA A 237 -3.34 13.90 1.83
N GLY A 238 -3.62 12.66 1.41
CA GLY A 238 -3.37 12.21 0.05
C GLY A 238 -4.17 13.00 -0.99
N TYR A 239 -5.45 13.28 -0.68
CA TYR A 239 -6.32 14.09 -1.52
C TYR A 239 -5.79 15.54 -1.67
N ASP A 240 -5.43 16.18 -0.56
CA ASP A 240 -4.93 17.56 -0.53
C ASP A 240 -3.56 17.69 -1.21
N ASP A 241 -2.66 16.70 -0.99
CA ASP A 241 -1.35 16.68 -1.63
C ASP A 241 -1.48 16.48 -3.15
N ALA A 242 -2.44 15.65 -3.61
CA ALA A 242 -2.72 15.51 -5.03
C ALA A 242 -3.19 16.85 -5.63
N ALA A 243 -4.13 17.53 -4.96
CA ALA A 243 -4.62 18.83 -5.38
C ALA A 243 -3.46 19.83 -5.57
N ARG A 244 -2.63 20.03 -4.55
CA ARG A 244 -1.51 20.99 -4.59
C ARG A 244 -0.44 20.60 -5.61
N ARG A 245 0.00 19.34 -5.60
CA ARG A 245 1.12 18.89 -6.43
C ARG A 245 0.79 18.85 -7.91
N LEU A 246 -0.43 18.54 -8.27
CA LEU A 246 -0.88 18.52 -9.67
C LEU A 246 -1.07 19.94 -10.24
N HIS A 247 -1.23 20.94 -9.38
CA HIS A 247 -1.11 22.36 -9.75
C HIS A 247 0.34 22.84 -9.90
N GLY A 248 1.35 22.03 -9.53
CA GLY A 248 2.78 22.35 -9.61
C GLY A 248 3.37 22.94 -8.34
N GLU A 249 2.61 23.01 -7.23
CA GLU A 249 3.10 23.53 -5.96
C GLU A 249 4.17 22.61 -5.34
N GLY A 250 5.12 23.20 -4.62
CA GLY A 250 6.15 22.51 -3.86
C GLY A 250 7.04 21.59 -4.68
N GLY A 251 7.32 21.92 -5.95
CA GLY A 251 8.16 21.12 -6.86
C GLY A 251 7.48 19.86 -7.40
N GLY A 252 6.14 19.75 -7.26
CA GLY A 252 5.35 18.73 -7.92
C GLY A 252 5.35 18.88 -9.44
N ARG A 253 5.05 17.80 -10.15
CA ARG A 253 4.84 17.86 -11.59
C ARG A 253 3.43 18.35 -11.86
N ALA A 254 3.27 19.49 -12.53
CA ALA A 254 1.97 20.02 -12.93
C ALA A 254 1.35 19.18 -14.06
N LEU A 255 0.03 19.08 -14.05
CA LEU A 255 -0.74 18.58 -15.19
C LEU A 255 -0.64 19.54 -16.39
N PRO A 256 -0.91 19.07 -17.63
CA PRO A 256 -1.04 19.94 -18.78
C PRO A 256 -2.05 21.07 -18.52
N ASP A 257 -1.76 22.26 -19.05
CA ASP A 257 -2.52 23.48 -18.76
C ASP A 257 -4.04 23.35 -19.00
N GLY A 258 -4.44 22.69 -20.09
CA GLY A 258 -5.84 22.46 -20.39
C GLY A 258 -6.59 21.64 -19.36
N VAL A 259 -5.92 20.63 -18.75
CA VAL A 259 -6.51 19.83 -17.67
C VAL A 259 -6.47 20.62 -16.36
N ARG A 260 -5.32 21.25 -16.06
CA ARG A 260 -5.11 22.03 -14.84
C ARG A 260 -6.13 23.17 -14.68
N ALA A 261 -6.48 23.85 -15.76
CA ALA A 261 -7.45 24.93 -15.75
C ALA A 261 -8.86 24.50 -15.34
N ALA A 262 -9.20 23.21 -15.51
CA ALA A 262 -10.48 22.64 -15.11
C ALA A 262 -10.52 22.16 -13.65
N LEU A 263 -9.38 22.14 -12.95
CA LEU A 263 -9.33 21.68 -11.58
C LEU A 263 -9.82 22.74 -10.59
N PRO A 264 -10.42 22.31 -9.45
CA PRO A 264 -10.72 23.23 -8.36
C PRO A 264 -9.41 23.80 -7.78
N PRO A 265 -9.43 25.04 -7.24
CA PRO A 265 -8.26 25.60 -6.60
C PRO A 265 -7.76 24.69 -5.48
N PRO A 266 -6.43 24.55 -5.30
CA PRO A 266 -5.88 23.68 -4.26
C PRO A 266 -6.29 24.21 -2.87
N PRO A 267 -6.57 23.30 -1.92
CA PRO A 267 -6.87 23.70 -0.55
C PRO A 267 -5.67 24.41 0.09
N PRO A 268 -5.90 25.35 1.01
CA PRO A 268 -4.82 25.99 1.73
C PRO A 268 -3.95 24.93 2.44
N ALA A 269 -2.64 25.20 2.54
CA ALA A 269 -1.71 24.28 3.19
C ALA A 269 -2.03 24.18 4.69
N HIS A 270 -2.74 23.14 5.08
CA HIS A 270 -3.17 22.94 6.49
C HIS A 270 -2.32 21.94 7.26
N ALA A 271 -1.37 21.25 6.63
CA ALA A 271 -0.62 20.22 7.31
C ALA A 271 0.44 20.84 8.21
N ALA A 272 0.18 20.89 9.51
CA ALA A 272 1.25 20.96 10.49
C ALA A 272 2.17 19.74 10.29
N PRO A 273 3.50 19.95 10.24
CA PRO A 273 4.44 18.87 10.03
C PRO A 273 4.31 17.84 11.15
N MET A 274 4.32 16.56 10.75
CA MET A 274 4.34 15.46 11.72
C MET A 274 5.56 15.59 12.63
N PRO A 275 5.42 15.50 13.95
CA PRO A 275 6.54 15.70 14.85
C PRO A 275 7.67 14.70 14.60
N VAL A 276 8.91 15.17 14.57
CA VAL A 276 10.11 14.36 14.26
C VAL A 276 10.27 13.16 15.19
N TRP A 277 9.88 13.28 16.46
CA TRP A 277 9.90 12.18 17.42
C TRP A 277 8.98 11.02 17.01
N LEU A 278 7.87 11.28 16.33
CA LEU A 278 6.96 10.24 15.83
C LEU A 278 7.61 9.44 14.71
N ILE A 279 8.40 10.09 13.86
CA ILE A 279 9.21 9.44 12.83
C ILE A 279 10.28 8.57 13.48
N ALA A 280 10.99 9.10 14.50
CA ALA A 280 11.99 8.34 15.26
C ALA A 280 11.39 7.12 15.95
N LEU A 281 10.19 7.24 16.55
CA LEU A 281 9.46 6.13 17.15
C LEU A 281 9.09 5.08 16.10
N GLY A 282 8.70 5.50 14.89
CA GLY A 282 8.42 4.60 13.76
C GLY A 282 9.64 3.79 13.34
N TRP A 283 10.82 4.40 13.29
CA TRP A 283 12.08 3.71 13.00
C TRP A 283 12.48 2.73 14.10
N ALA A 284 12.36 3.12 15.38
CA ALA A 284 12.62 2.23 16.52
C ALA A 284 11.70 0.99 16.49
N HIS A 285 10.43 1.18 16.13
CA HIS A 285 9.46 0.10 15.98
C HIS A 285 9.81 -0.84 14.81
N LEU A 286 10.25 -0.29 13.68
CA LEU A 286 10.72 -1.07 12.54
C LEU A 286 11.96 -1.91 12.89
N LEU A 287 12.93 -1.33 13.59
CA LEU A 287 14.11 -2.03 14.08
C LEU A 287 13.70 -3.23 14.95
N LEU A 288 12.77 -3.01 15.89
CA LEU A 288 12.24 -4.09 16.72
C LEU A 288 11.55 -5.18 15.90
N LEU A 289 10.73 -4.81 14.91
CA LEU A 289 10.09 -5.77 14.00
C LEU A 289 11.13 -6.53 13.19
N THR A 290 12.19 -5.87 12.72
CA THR A 290 13.28 -6.52 11.98
C THR A 290 14.04 -7.52 12.84
N CYS A 291 14.29 -7.20 14.12
CA CYS A 291 14.90 -8.11 15.07
C CYS A 291 14.01 -9.33 15.40
N LEU A 292 12.69 -9.17 15.37
CA LEU A 292 11.73 -10.25 15.61
C LEU A 292 11.43 -11.08 14.35
N PHE A 293 11.73 -10.54 13.17
CA PHE A 293 11.45 -11.20 11.88
C PHE A 293 12.06 -12.61 11.74
N PRO A 294 13.30 -12.89 12.18
CA PRO A 294 13.87 -14.24 12.13
C PRO A 294 13.08 -15.28 12.95
N LEU A 295 12.24 -14.85 13.89
CA LEU A 295 11.44 -15.73 14.73
C LEU A 295 10.10 -16.11 14.08
N VAL A 296 9.70 -15.40 13.04
CA VAL A 296 8.41 -15.63 12.34
C VAL A 296 8.40 -16.93 11.54
N PRO A 297 9.44 -17.32 10.76
CA PRO A 297 9.45 -18.58 10.04
C PRO A 297 9.31 -19.80 10.95
N PRO A 298 10.07 -19.96 12.06
CA PRO A 298 9.87 -21.07 12.97
C PRO A 298 8.48 -21.06 13.63
N TYR A 299 7.94 -19.89 13.97
CA TYR A 299 6.56 -19.80 14.48
C TYR A 299 5.55 -20.31 13.46
N LEU A 300 5.65 -19.90 12.19
CA LEU A 300 4.74 -20.33 11.13
C LEU A 300 4.91 -21.85 10.84
N ALA A 301 6.14 -22.34 10.80
CA ALA A 301 6.40 -23.76 10.62
C ALA A 301 5.79 -24.57 11.76
N CYS A 302 5.92 -24.11 13.01
CA CYS A 302 5.28 -24.73 14.16
C CYS A 302 3.75 -24.70 14.04
N ARG A 303 3.17 -23.57 13.62
CA ARG A 303 1.72 -23.45 13.42
C ARG A 303 1.19 -24.39 12.35
N GLU A 304 1.87 -24.46 11.19
CA GLU A 304 1.52 -25.38 10.10
C GLU A 304 1.63 -26.85 10.53
N LEU A 305 2.69 -27.22 11.21
CA LEU A 305 2.87 -28.56 11.76
C LEU A 305 1.76 -28.92 12.77
N LEU A 306 1.29 -27.97 13.57
CA LEU A 306 0.17 -28.17 14.50
C LEU A 306 -1.17 -28.33 13.78
N GLN A 307 -1.36 -27.69 12.63
CA GLN A 307 -2.58 -27.79 11.82
C GLN A 307 -2.64 -29.11 11.01
N LEU A 308 -1.49 -29.62 10.55
CA LEU A 308 -1.41 -30.88 9.81
C LEU A 308 -1.70 -32.13 10.69
N GLN A 309 -1.66 -31.98 12.01
CA GLN A 309 -1.83 -33.07 12.98
C GLN A 309 -3.25 -33.58 13.21
N GLY A 310 -4.25 -33.01 12.53
CA GLY A 310 -5.66 -33.46 12.71
C GLY A 310 -6.02 -34.80 12.10
N ARG A 311 -5.09 -35.53 11.45
CA ARG A 311 -5.39 -36.73 10.67
C ARG A 311 -4.47 -37.91 11.06
N GLY A 312 -4.81 -38.63 12.11
CA GLY A 312 -4.42 -40.05 12.20
C GLY A 312 -3.29 -40.47 13.14
N ASP A 313 -2.71 -39.58 13.95
CA ASP A 313 -1.58 -39.95 14.84
C ASP A 313 -2.03 -40.42 16.23
N SER A 314 -1.23 -41.33 16.85
CA SER A 314 -1.47 -41.79 18.22
C SER A 314 -1.38 -40.65 19.23
N LYS A 315 -2.21 -40.66 20.28
CA LYS A 315 -2.27 -39.62 21.32
C LYS A 315 -0.91 -39.26 21.93
N THR A 316 -0.01 -40.24 22.04
CA THR A 316 1.35 -40.08 22.60
C THR A 316 2.29 -39.33 21.66
N ALA A 317 2.22 -39.59 20.35
CA ALA A 317 3.01 -38.87 19.35
C ALA A 317 2.58 -37.40 19.24
N VAL A 318 1.28 -37.14 19.37
CA VAL A 318 0.70 -35.78 19.40
C VAL A 318 1.18 -35.00 20.62
N LEU A 319 1.22 -35.61 21.80
CA LEU A 319 1.70 -35.00 23.06
C LEU A 319 3.19 -34.68 23.03
N LEU A 320 4.02 -35.61 22.55
CA LEU A 320 5.48 -35.43 22.45
C LEU A 320 5.83 -34.34 21.44
N ARG A 321 5.19 -34.31 20.28
CA ARG A 321 5.36 -33.25 19.27
C ARG A 321 4.84 -31.89 19.76
N ARG A 322 3.72 -31.83 20.47
CA ARG A 322 3.23 -30.61 21.12
C ARG A 322 4.21 -30.06 22.16
N GLY A 323 4.81 -30.94 22.97
CA GLY A 323 5.85 -30.56 23.96
C GLY A 323 7.10 -29.98 23.28
N LEU A 324 7.59 -30.63 22.22
CA LEU A 324 8.76 -30.18 21.44
C LEU A 324 8.49 -28.84 20.69
N LEU A 325 7.26 -28.57 20.29
CA LEU A 325 6.88 -27.32 19.62
C LEU A 325 6.54 -26.21 20.61
N LEU A 326 6.07 -26.55 21.82
CA LEU A 326 5.79 -25.57 22.87
C LEU A 326 7.04 -24.91 23.44
N ALA A 327 8.16 -25.65 23.54
CA ALA A 327 9.40 -25.11 24.08
C ALA A 327 9.94 -23.88 23.31
N PRO A 328 10.11 -23.90 21.96
CA PRO A 328 10.50 -22.72 21.22
C PRO A 328 9.43 -21.61 21.25
N LEU A 329 8.14 -21.97 21.30
CA LEU A 329 7.06 -20.98 21.45
C LEU A 329 7.11 -20.27 22.81
N LEU A 330 7.38 -21.00 23.88
CA LEU A 330 7.55 -20.42 25.22
C LEU A 330 8.83 -19.57 25.33
N ALA A 331 9.91 -19.94 24.63
CA ALA A 331 11.14 -19.15 24.56
C ALA A 331 10.95 -17.84 23.80
N ILE A 332 10.06 -17.81 22.79
CA ILE A 332 9.73 -16.63 21.97
C ILE A 332 8.70 -15.74 22.68
N TRP A 333 7.86 -16.30 23.56
CA TRP A 333 6.75 -15.60 24.20
C TRP A 333 7.15 -14.32 24.95
N PRO A 334 8.26 -14.25 25.71
CA PRO A 334 8.69 -13.02 26.35
C PRO A 334 8.99 -11.88 25.35
N LEU A 335 9.54 -12.22 24.18
CA LEU A 335 9.83 -11.26 23.11
C LEU A 335 8.54 -10.78 22.44
N VAL A 336 7.58 -11.68 22.23
CA VAL A 336 6.25 -11.33 21.71
C VAL A 336 5.50 -10.45 22.71
N LEU A 337 5.58 -10.78 24.00
CA LEU A 337 4.98 -9.98 25.07
C LEU A 337 5.63 -8.60 25.17
N ALA A 338 6.96 -8.52 25.15
CA ALA A 338 7.68 -7.24 25.12
C ALA A 338 7.29 -6.39 23.91
N TYR A 339 7.16 -7.01 22.75
CA TYR A 339 6.66 -6.36 21.54
C TYR A 339 5.23 -5.82 21.71
N LEU A 340 4.32 -6.65 22.23
CA LEU A 340 2.92 -6.25 22.45
C LEU A 340 2.79 -5.12 23.47
N VAL A 341 3.57 -5.16 24.57
CA VAL A 341 3.61 -4.12 25.59
C VAL A 341 4.18 -2.82 25.03
N THR A 342 5.31 -2.90 24.32
CA THR A 342 5.91 -1.71 23.67
C THR A 342 4.95 -1.10 22.66
N ARG A 343 4.30 -1.92 21.86
CA ARG A 343 3.29 -1.48 20.91
C ARG A 343 2.08 -0.83 21.57
N TRP A 344 1.57 -1.40 22.66
CA TRP A 344 0.46 -0.84 23.42
C TRP A 344 0.84 0.52 24.01
N ALA A 345 2.02 0.63 24.64
CA ALA A 345 2.54 1.87 25.19
C ALA A 345 2.75 2.94 24.12
N CYS A 346 3.40 2.58 22.99
CA CYS A 346 3.57 3.50 21.86
C CYS A 346 2.23 3.93 21.26
N GLY A 347 1.28 3.03 21.13
CA GLY A 347 -0.06 3.34 20.62
C GLY A 347 -0.87 4.23 21.55
N ARG A 348 -0.65 4.14 22.87
CA ARG A 348 -1.28 5.02 23.86
C ARG A 348 -0.68 6.42 23.82
N VAL A 349 0.65 6.51 23.88
CA VAL A 349 1.38 7.80 23.78
C VAL A 349 1.04 8.50 22.46
N LEU A 350 0.99 7.77 21.36
CA LEU A 350 0.63 8.31 20.05
C LEU A 350 -0.78 8.91 20.04
N ARG A 351 -1.76 8.24 20.64
CA ARG A 351 -3.13 8.75 20.70
C ARG A 351 -3.23 10.03 21.54
N GLU A 352 -2.57 10.06 22.69
CA GLU A 352 -2.55 11.24 23.57
C GLU A 352 -1.89 12.43 22.87
N LEU A 353 -0.80 12.21 22.13
CA LEU A 353 -0.08 13.27 21.43
C LEU A 353 -0.82 13.75 20.17
N ILE A 354 -1.53 12.86 19.47
CA ILE A 354 -2.41 13.26 18.36
C ILE A 354 -3.57 14.10 18.93
N ALA A 355 -4.16 13.71 20.05
CA ALA A 355 -5.22 14.48 20.71
C ALA A 355 -4.75 15.88 21.13
N LEU A 356 -3.58 15.98 21.78
CA LEU A 356 -2.98 17.26 22.16
C LEU A 356 -2.66 18.15 20.95
N HIS A 357 -2.20 17.54 19.84
CA HIS A 357 -1.94 18.27 18.60
C HIS A 357 -3.24 18.83 17.99
N ASP A 358 -4.32 18.05 18.03
CA ASP A 358 -5.63 18.47 17.53
C ASP A 358 -6.25 19.58 18.34
N GLU A 359 -6.13 19.51 19.66
CA GLU A 359 -6.56 20.56 20.56
C GLU A 359 -5.76 21.85 20.33
N GLY A 360 -4.44 21.73 20.11
CA GLY A 360 -3.58 22.86 19.76
C GLY A 360 -3.95 23.50 18.42
N GLN A 361 -4.30 22.71 17.40
CA GLN A 361 -4.74 23.23 16.12
C GLN A 361 -6.13 23.87 16.17
N ALA A 362 -7.07 23.26 16.90
CA ALA A 362 -8.39 23.85 17.11
C ALA A 362 -8.30 25.20 17.81
N HIS A 363 -7.40 25.34 18.78
CA HIS A 363 -7.13 26.61 19.48
C HIS A 363 -6.48 27.66 18.56
N ALA A 364 -5.52 27.27 17.72
CA ALA A 364 -4.85 28.16 16.78
C ALA A 364 -5.82 28.66 15.69
N THR A 365 -6.70 27.79 15.20
CA THR A 365 -7.72 28.14 14.20
C THR A 365 -8.78 29.09 14.80
N ALA A 366 -9.22 28.83 16.03
CA ALA A 366 -10.17 29.70 16.74
C ALA A 366 -9.60 31.10 17.03
N THR A 367 -8.29 31.17 17.35
CA THR A 367 -7.59 32.47 17.59
C THR A 367 -7.43 33.24 16.29
N SER A 368 -7.06 32.57 15.18
CA SER A 368 -6.93 33.18 13.87
C SER A 368 -8.27 33.73 13.33
N THR A 369 -9.35 32.99 13.53
CA THR A 369 -10.71 33.44 13.15
C THR A 369 -11.18 34.64 13.97
N ARG A 370 -10.89 34.66 15.27
CA ARG A 370 -11.16 35.81 16.15
C ARG A 370 -10.36 37.05 15.74
N ASP A 371 -9.10 36.88 15.38
CA ASP A 371 -8.24 38.00 14.96
C ASP A 371 -8.63 38.53 13.58
N ALA A 372 -9.07 37.66 12.66
CA ALA A 372 -9.64 38.07 11.39
C ALA A 372 -10.93 38.87 11.57
N ALA A 373 -11.86 38.39 12.39
CA ALA A 373 -13.10 39.09 12.72
C ALA A 373 -12.86 40.46 13.43
N ARG A 374 -11.85 40.55 14.32
CA ARG A 374 -11.44 41.81 14.96
C ARG A 374 -10.83 42.82 13.96
N ARG A 375 -10.10 42.36 12.96
CA ARG A 375 -9.55 43.24 11.90
C ARG A 375 -10.63 43.76 10.99
N GLU A 376 -11.64 42.95 10.70
CA GLU A 376 -12.78 43.35 9.88
C GLU A 376 -13.68 44.35 10.60
N ALA A 377 -13.95 44.13 11.89
CA ALA A 377 -14.68 45.07 12.74
C ALA A 377 -13.98 46.42 12.97
N LYS A 378 -12.67 46.53 12.76
CA LYS A 378 -11.91 47.79 12.83
C LYS A 378 -11.83 48.50 11.49
N ARG A 379 -12.31 47.92 10.40
CA ARG A 379 -12.36 48.53 9.05
C ARG A 379 -13.70 49.10 8.70
N ILE A 380 -14.73 48.81 9.50
CA ILE A 380 -16.05 49.42 9.50
C ILE A 380 -16.06 50.59 10.55
#